data_30dc12befc4587466ffbd5de29b0e9c7
#
_entry.id   30dc12befc4587466ffbd5de29b0e9c7
#
_cell.length_a   1.000
_cell.length_b   1.000
_cell.length_c   1.000
_cell.angle_alpha   90.00
_cell.angle_beta   90.00
_cell.angle_gamma   90.00
#
_symmetry.space_group_name_H-M   'P 1'
#
loop_
_entity.id
_entity.type
_entity.pdbx_description
1 polymer ?
#
loop_
_entity_poly.entity_id
_entity_poly.type
_entity_poly.pdbx_seq_one_letter_code
_entity_poly.pdbx_strand_id
1 'polypeptide(L)'
;MKTRILLPLLCLGLCLPSAFAADAPPSEASVRQLLEVSQVHKMLDSVTAQMDQMMNQMMQQVTQGQKITPEVQKQIDTGKADAMSMIKEIFDWHKMEPMYIRVYQKSFSQKEVNDLIAMYQTPGAVALINKMPLVLQNTMTEMQPMMQPIIERMRRTQQQVMAQIQAEKKAGS
;
A
#
# COMPACT_ATOMS: atom_id res chain seq x y z
N MET A 1 -60.20 -22.41 -63.78
CA MET A 1 -60.17 -22.21 -62.29
C MET A 1 -58.72 -22.28 -61.87
N LYS A 2 -58.17 -21.14 -61.48
CA LYS A 2 -56.72 -20.98 -61.14
C LYS A 2 -56.57 -20.98 -59.63
N THR A 3 -56.02 -22.07 -59.07
CA THR A 3 -55.74 -22.22 -57.64
C THR A 3 -54.38 -21.57 -57.34
N ARG A 4 -54.40 -20.45 -56.61
CA ARG A 4 -53.19 -19.78 -56.11
C ARG A 4 -52.80 -20.39 -54.76
N ILE A 5 -51.69 -21.09 -54.75
CA ILE A 5 -51.05 -21.61 -53.51
C ILE A 5 -50.22 -20.45 -52.89
N LEU A 6 -50.71 -19.94 -51.76
CA LEU A 6 -49.96 -19.01 -50.92
C LEU A 6 -48.93 -19.80 -50.05
N LEU A 7 -47.65 -19.52 -50.29
CA LEU A 7 -46.55 -20.04 -49.51
C LEU A 7 -46.31 -19.12 -48.28
N PRO A 8 -46.41 -19.58 -47.06
CA PRO A 8 -46.04 -18.75 -45.91
C PRO A 8 -44.54 -18.65 -45.80
N LEU A 9 -44.03 -17.41 -45.88
CA LEU A 9 -42.64 -17.04 -45.66
C LEU A 9 -42.33 -17.19 -44.16
N LEU A 10 -41.64 -18.25 -43.81
CA LEU A 10 -41.17 -18.53 -42.44
C LEU A 10 -39.96 -17.60 -42.12
N CYS A 11 -40.25 -16.45 -41.49
CA CYS A 11 -39.19 -15.60 -40.94
C CYS A 11 -38.53 -16.33 -39.75
N LEU A 12 -37.46 -17.05 -40.06
CA LEU A 12 -36.57 -17.61 -39.03
C LEU A 12 -35.76 -16.45 -38.42
N GLY A 13 -36.33 -15.85 -37.33
CA GLY A 13 -35.59 -14.88 -36.53
C GLY A 13 -34.34 -15.53 -35.94
N LEU A 14 -33.16 -15.21 -36.50
CA LEU A 14 -31.88 -15.45 -35.83
C LEU A 14 -31.83 -14.59 -34.56
N CYS A 15 -32.30 -15.15 -33.45
CA CYS A 15 -31.85 -14.70 -32.13
C CYS A 15 -30.35 -15.04 -32.04
N LEU A 16 -29.51 -14.09 -32.45
CA LEU A 16 -28.10 -14.10 -32.05
C LEU A 16 -28.08 -13.95 -30.52
N PRO A 17 -27.60 -14.93 -29.76
CA PRO A 17 -27.31 -14.67 -28.37
C PRO A 17 -26.30 -13.51 -28.36
N SER A 18 -26.69 -12.39 -27.76
CA SER A 18 -25.71 -11.40 -27.34
C SER A 18 -24.76 -12.11 -26.39
N ALA A 19 -23.71 -12.71 -26.94
CA ALA A 19 -22.57 -13.13 -26.13
C ALA A 19 -22.15 -11.86 -25.41
N PHE A 20 -22.38 -11.80 -24.10
CA PHE A 20 -21.59 -10.94 -23.24
C PHE A 20 -20.15 -11.35 -23.52
N ALA A 21 -19.50 -10.63 -24.43
CA ALA A 21 -18.08 -10.74 -24.63
C ALA A 21 -17.48 -10.39 -23.26
N ALA A 22 -17.07 -11.42 -22.54
CA ALA A 22 -16.23 -11.22 -21.39
C ALA A 22 -15.09 -10.35 -21.91
N ASP A 23 -15.01 -9.12 -21.40
CA ASP A 23 -13.97 -8.19 -21.82
C ASP A 23 -12.63 -8.90 -21.73
N ALA A 24 -11.85 -8.88 -22.81
CA ALA A 24 -10.57 -9.59 -22.88
C ALA A 24 -9.67 -9.17 -21.72
N PRO A 25 -8.88 -10.07 -21.15
CA PRO A 25 -7.91 -9.71 -20.12
C PRO A 25 -6.95 -8.63 -20.67
N PRO A 26 -6.44 -7.74 -19.82
CA PRO A 26 -5.59 -6.66 -20.27
C PRO A 26 -4.26 -7.18 -20.80
N SER A 27 -3.72 -6.50 -21.82
CA SER A 27 -2.38 -6.79 -22.32
C SER A 27 -1.33 -6.44 -21.26
N GLU A 28 -0.19 -7.13 -21.28
CA GLU A 28 0.94 -6.79 -20.40
C GLU A 28 1.37 -5.32 -20.55
N ALA A 29 1.38 -4.81 -21.77
CA ALA A 29 1.75 -3.43 -22.06
C ALA A 29 0.81 -2.43 -21.37
N SER A 30 -0.52 -2.68 -21.42
CA SER A 30 -1.49 -1.82 -20.74
C SER A 30 -1.36 -1.91 -19.22
N VAL A 31 -1.09 -3.09 -18.67
CA VAL A 31 -0.86 -3.23 -17.23
C VAL A 31 0.42 -2.50 -16.81
N ARG A 32 1.53 -2.63 -17.54
CA ARG A 32 2.77 -1.87 -17.26
C ARG A 32 2.52 -0.37 -17.28
N GLN A 33 1.80 0.12 -18.28
CA GLN A 33 1.43 1.53 -18.34
C GLN A 33 0.60 1.96 -17.13
N LEU A 34 -0.37 1.14 -16.69
CA LEU A 34 -1.16 1.44 -15.50
C LEU A 34 -0.28 1.49 -14.24
N LEU A 35 0.63 0.52 -14.05
CA LEU A 35 1.57 0.49 -12.92
C LEU A 35 2.48 1.72 -12.90
N GLU A 36 2.88 2.23 -14.08
CA GLU A 36 3.68 3.44 -14.21
C GLU A 36 2.90 4.70 -13.83
N VAL A 37 1.72 4.92 -14.44
CA VAL A 37 0.93 6.14 -14.17
C VAL A 37 0.36 6.18 -12.75
N SER A 38 0.11 5.03 -12.13
CA SER A 38 -0.29 4.90 -10.73
C SER A 38 0.89 4.95 -9.74
N GLN A 39 2.14 5.03 -10.24
CA GLN A 39 3.38 5.13 -9.45
C GLN A 39 3.60 3.98 -8.45
N VAL A 40 3.15 2.77 -8.78
CA VAL A 40 3.28 1.59 -7.90
C VAL A 40 4.74 1.32 -7.52
N HIS A 41 5.69 1.49 -8.47
CA HIS A 41 7.12 1.32 -8.19
C HIS A 41 7.60 2.30 -7.11
N LYS A 42 7.27 3.59 -7.21
CA LYS A 42 7.64 4.59 -6.19
C LYS A 42 7.01 4.29 -4.83
N MET A 43 5.81 3.71 -4.82
CA MET A 43 5.18 3.28 -3.56
C MET A 43 5.98 2.16 -2.90
N LEU A 44 6.47 1.18 -3.64
CA LEU A 44 7.34 0.11 -3.12
C LEU A 44 8.66 0.66 -2.57
N ASP A 45 9.29 1.60 -3.27
CA ASP A 45 10.49 2.29 -2.79
C ASP A 45 10.23 3.00 -1.45
N SER A 46 9.08 3.67 -1.34
CA SER A 46 8.66 4.35 -0.11
C SER A 46 8.45 3.37 1.05
N VAL A 47 7.82 2.22 0.79
CA VAL A 47 7.63 1.15 1.80
C VAL A 47 8.98 0.63 2.27
N THR A 48 9.90 0.35 1.35
CA THR A 48 11.26 -0.13 1.69
C THR A 48 12.03 0.90 2.54
N ALA A 49 11.92 2.19 2.21
CA ALA A 49 12.54 3.26 2.99
C ALA A 49 11.92 3.39 4.40
N GLN A 50 10.60 3.25 4.54
CA GLN A 50 9.92 3.25 5.84
C GLN A 50 10.34 2.05 6.70
N MET A 51 10.52 0.88 6.10
CA MET A 51 11.01 -0.32 6.81
C MET A 51 12.42 -0.09 7.35
N ASP A 52 13.33 0.54 6.57
CA ASP A 52 14.66 0.89 7.06
C ASP A 52 14.61 1.86 8.24
N GLN A 53 13.76 2.90 8.15
CA GLN A 53 13.58 3.86 9.26
C GLN A 53 13.03 3.17 10.52
N MET A 54 12.03 2.31 10.38
CA MET A 54 11.46 1.56 11.50
C MET A 54 12.50 0.65 12.15
N MET A 55 13.32 -0.04 11.35
CA MET A 55 14.41 -0.87 11.85
C MET A 55 15.46 -0.05 12.61
N ASN A 56 15.82 1.13 12.10
CA ASN A 56 16.73 2.05 12.79
C ASN A 56 16.17 2.48 14.16
N GLN A 57 14.90 2.85 14.22
CA GLN A 57 14.24 3.25 15.47
C GLN A 57 14.19 2.10 16.46
N MET A 58 13.86 0.89 16.02
CA MET A 58 13.83 -0.31 16.86
C MET A 58 15.22 -0.60 17.43
N MET A 59 16.28 -0.53 16.62
CA MET A 59 17.65 -0.76 17.08
C MET A 59 18.09 0.31 18.08
N GLN A 60 17.74 1.57 17.86
CA GLN A 60 18.00 2.65 18.82
C GLN A 60 17.31 2.40 20.17
N GLN A 61 16.07 1.94 20.18
CA GLN A 61 15.36 1.62 21.42
C GLN A 61 16.00 0.45 22.17
N VAL A 62 16.40 -0.60 21.45
CA VAL A 62 17.06 -1.77 22.06
C VAL A 62 18.43 -1.42 22.66
N THR A 63 19.16 -0.51 22.02
CA THR A 63 20.51 -0.11 22.45
C THR A 63 20.52 1.06 23.44
N GLN A 64 19.37 1.72 23.64
CA GLN A 64 19.28 2.88 24.52
C GLN A 64 19.63 2.52 25.97
N GLY A 65 20.59 3.25 26.54
CA GLY A 65 21.06 3.02 27.90
C GLY A 65 22.04 1.83 28.08
N GLN A 66 22.39 1.12 27.00
CA GLN A 66 23.35 0.04 27.00
C GLN A 66 24.74 0.56 26.59
N LYS A 67 25.79 -0.01 27.23
CA LYS A 67 27.19 0.19 26.77
C LYS A 67 27.43 -0.79 25.61
N ILE A 68 27.37 -0.27 24.39
CA ILE A 68 27.56 -1.06 23.17
C ILE A 68 29.06 -1.08 22.85
N THR A 69 29.67 -2.28 22.79
CA THR A 69 31.07 -2.43 22.33
C THR A 69 31.11 -2.32 20.79
N PRO A 70 32.30 -1.98 20.21
CA PRO A 70 32.46 -1.94 18.76
C PRO A 70 32.06 -3.27 18.06
N GLU A 71 32.35 -4.39 18.71
CA GLU A 71 32.03 -5.74 18.20
C GLU A 71 30.50 -5.96 18.13
N VAL A 72 29.79 -5.58 19.19
CA VAL A 72 28.33 -5.67 19.25
C VAL A 72 27.71 -4.72 18.24
N GLN A 73 28.24 -3.49 18.10
CA GLN A 73 27.75 -2.55 17.07
C GLN A 73 27.93 -3.13 15.68
N LYS A 74 29.06 -3.73 15.36
CA LYS A 74 29.30 -4.39 14.07
C LYS A 74 28.32 -5.52 13.80
N GLN A 75 27.98 -6.33 14.81
CA GLN A 75 26.97 -7.40 14.67
C GLN A 75 25.59 -6.83 14.39
N ILE A 76 25.21 -5.76 15.07
CA ILE A 76 23.94 -5.04 14.83
C ILE A 76 23.87 -4.52 13.40
N ASP A 77 24.93 -3.83 12.95
CA ASP A 77 25.00 -3.24 11.60
C ASP A 77 24.95 -4.32 10.52
N THR A 78 25.64 -5.44 10.72
CA THR A 78 25.63 -6.59 9.81
C THR A 78 24.22 -7.21 9.74
N GLY A 79 23.62 -7.52 10.89
CA GLY A 79 22.27 -8.10 10.93
C GLY A 79 21.22 -7.19 10.31
N LYS A 80 21.34 -5.87 10.53
CA LYS A 80 20.49 -4.89 9.84
C LYS A 80 20.70 -4.90 8.34
N ALA A 81 21.94 -4.90 7.87
CA ALA A 81 22.28 -4.91 6.44
C ALA A 81 21.73 -6.18 5.75
N ASP A 82 21.87 -7.34 6.39
CA ASP A 82 21.34 -8.62 5.90
C ASP A 82 19.82 -8.58 5.81
N ALA A 83 19.14 -8.12 6.85
CA ALA A 83 17.68 -7.98 6.86
C ALA A 83 17.19 -7.02 5.76
N MET A 84 17.85 -5.87 5.59
CA MET A 84 17.51 -4.92 4.53
C MET A 84 17.79 -5.47 3.13
N SER A 85 18.83 -6.28 2.97
CA SER A 85 19.11 -6.98 1.71
C SER A 85 17.99 -7.94 1.34
N MET A 86 17.49 -8.75 2.30
CA MET A 86 16.36 -9.65 2.10
C MET A 86 15.08 -8.87 1.75
N ILE A 87 14.80 -7.77 2.44
CA ILE A 87 13.65 -6.91 2.15
C ILE A 87 13.73 -6.37 0.71
N LYS A 88 14.88 -5.82 0.31
CA LYS A 88 15.09 -5.33 -1.05
C LYS A 88 14.95 -6.42 -2.10
N GLU A 89 15.38 -7.64 -1.79
CA GLU A 89 15.23 -8.78 -2.70
C GLU A 89 13.77 -9.20 -2.88
N ILE A 90 12.96 -9.17 -1.81
CA ILE A 90 11.51 -9.47 -1.86
C ILE A 90 10.76 -8.40 -2.65
N PHE A 91 11.10 -7.13 -2.44
CA PHE A 91 10.47 -5.97 -3.10
C PHE A 91 11.16 -5.55 -4.40
N ASP A 92 12.07 -6.38 -4.94
CA ASP A 92 12.72 -6.12 -6.22
C ASP A 92 11.68 -5.99 -7.34
N TRP A 93 11.71 -4.86 -8.04
CA TRP A 93 10.72 -4.55 -9.09
C TRP A 93 10.70 -5.60 -10.20
N HIS A 94 11.84 -6.13 -10.61
CA HIS A 94 11.92 -7.15 -11.66
C HIS A 94 11.20 -8.44 -11.26
N LYS A 95 11.12 -8.74 -9.96
CA LYS A 95 10.37 -9.88 -9.41
C LYS A 95 8.90 -9.56 -9.21
N MET A 96 8.59 -8.33 -8.77
CA MET A 96 7.25 -7.88 -8.45
C MET A 96 6.41 -7.56 -9.69
N GLU A 97 6.99 -6.93 -10.71
CA GLU A 97 6.26 -6.53 -11.92
C GLU A 97 5.53 -7.70 -12.60
N PRO A 98 6.16 -8.88 -12.88
CA PRO A 98 5.46 -10.01 -13.48
C PRO A 98 4.32 -10.55 -12.61
N MET A 99 4.45 -10.46 -11.29
CA MET A 99 3.38 -10.82 -10.36
C MET A 99 2.20 -9.85 -10.49
N TYR A 100 2.46 -8.53 -10.48
CA TYR A 100 1.41 -7.52 -10.67
C TYR A 100 0.70 -7.72 -12.01
N ILE A 101 1.43 -7.92 -13.10
CA ILE A 101 0.84 -8.16 -14.43
C ILE A 101 -0.16 -9.32 -14.36
N ARG A 102 0.23 -10.47 -13.80
CA ARG A 102 -0.68 -11.63 -13.66
C ARG A 102 -1.89 -11.34 -12.79
N VAL A 103 -1.72 -10.58 -11.70
CA VAL A 103 -2.82 -10.21 -10.80
C VAL A 103 -3.81 -9.31 -11.53
N TYR A 104 -3.33 -8.27 -12.22
CA TYR A 104 -4.18 -7.36 -12.97
C TYR A 104 -4.90 -8.05 -14.13
N GLN A 105 -4.22 -8.94 -14.86
CA GLN A 105 -4.82 -9.73 -15.94
C GLN A 105 -5.96 -10.65 -15.47
N LYS A 106 -5.89 -11.10 -14.21
CA LYS A 106 -6.95 -11.92 -13.61
C LYS A 106 -8.09 -11.11 -13.01
N SER A 107 -7.84 -9.84 -12.70
CA SER A 107 -8.75 -9.01 -11.90
C SER A 107 -9.52 -8.00 -12.74
N PHE A 108 -8.98 -7.56 -13.87
CA PHE A 108 -9.52 -6.48 -14.69
C PHE A 108 -9.66 -6.91 -16.16
N SER A 109 -10.58 -6.28 -16.85
CA SER A 109 -10.70 -6.32 -18.30
C SER A 109 -9.77 -5.28 -18.95
N GLN A 110 -9.49 -5.44 -20.25
CA GLN A 110 -8.73 -4.45 -21.01
C GLN A 110 -9.36 -3.07 -20.98
N LYS A 111 -10.70 -3.00 -21.04
CA LYS A 111 -11.43 -1.74 -20.99
C LYS A 111 -11.24 -1.03 -19.65
N GLU A 112 -11.38 -1.74 -18.54
CA GLU A 112 -11.19 -1.17 -17.20
C GLU A 112 -9.77 -0.65 -16.99
N VAL A 113 -8.75 -1.39 -17.46
CA VAL A 113 -7.36 -0.92 -17.40
C VAL A 113 -7.17 0.35 -18.22
N ASN A 114 -7.75 0.45 -19.41
CA ASN A 114 -7.67 1.66 -20.22
C ASN A 114 -8.36 2.86 -19.54
N ASP A 115 -9.53 2.64 -18.94
CA ASP A 115 -10.27 3.67 -18.19
C ASP A 115 -9.48 4.15 -16.97
N LEU A 116 -8.81 3.22 -16.24
CA LEU A 116 -7.94 3.54 -15.12
C LEU A 116 -6.72 4.36 -15.58
N ILE A 117 -6.06 3.97 -16.67
CA ILE A 117 -4.93 4.75 -17.24
C ILE A 117 -5.39 6.17 -17.54
N ALA A 118 -6.52 6.33 -18.23
CA ALA A 118 -7.06 7.64 -18.58
C ALA A 118 -7.37 8.47 -17.30
N MET A 119 -7.94 7.86 -16.28
CA MET A 119 -8.20 8.50 -14.99
C MET A 119 -6.90 8.99 -14.32
N TYR A 120 -5.88 8.12 -14.21
CA TYR A 120 -4.62 8.47 -13.57
C TYR A 120 -3.82 9.56 -14.31
N GLN A 121 -4.05 9.73 -15.61
CA GLN A 121 -3.44 10.78 -16.42
C GLN A 121 -4.15 12.13 -16.30
N THR A 122 -5.30 12.22 -15.62
CA THR A 122 -5.98 13.50 -15.40
C THR A 122 -5.16 14.41 -14.48
N PRO A 123 -5.20 15.74 -14.68
CA PRO A 123 -4.49 16.68 -13.81
C PRO A 123 -4.89 16.53 -12.33
N GLY A 124 -6.14 16.18 -12.05
CA GLY A 124 -6.63 15.96 -10.70
C GLY A 124 -6.01 14.73 -10.03
N ALA A 125 -5.94 13.60 -10.74
CA ALA A 125 -5.32 12.38 -10.22
C ALA A 125 -3.83 12.56 -10.01
N VAL A 126 -3.12 13.18 -10.95
CA VAL A 126 -1.70 13.51 -10.83
C VAL A 126 -1.45 14.41 -9.62
N ALA A 127 -2.27 15.44 -9.43
CA ALA A 127 -2.16 16.34 -8.27
C ALA A 127 -2.41 15.58 -6.95
N LEU A 128 -3.42 14.69 -6.92
CA LEU A 128 -3.74 13.86 -5.75
C LEU A 128 -2.55 12.97 -5.36
N ILE A 129 -2.02 12.20 -6.31
CA ILE A 129 -0.89 11.29 -6.06
C ILE A 129 0.33 12.06 -5.53
N ASN A 130 0.68 13.16 -6.18
CA ASN A 130 1.89 13.91 -5.83
C ASN A 130 1.75 14.69 -4.52
N LYS A 131 0.53 15.10 -4.14
CA LYS A 131 0.29 15.91 -2.94
C LYS A 131 -0.17 15.09 -1.73
N MET A 132 -0.58 13.84 -1.90
CA MET A 132 -1.05 13.00 -0.79
C MET A 132 -0.01 12.88 0.35
N PRO A 133 1.30 12.70 0.11
CA PRO A 133 2.30 12.69 1.18
C PRO A 133 2.30 13.99 2.00
N LEU A 134 2.19 15.15 1.33
CA LEU A 134 2.11 16.45 1.99
C LEU A 134 0.81 16.61 2.80
N VAL A 135 -0.31 16.13 2.26
CA VAL A 135 -1.60 16.13 2.99
C VAL A 135 -1.48 15.31 4.28
N LEU A 136 -0.90 14.10 4.20
CA LEU A 136 -0.68 13.27 5.37
C LEU A 136 0.24 13.93 6.38
N GLN A 137 1.36 14.52 5.93
CA GLN A 137 2.31 15.23 6.78
C GLN A 137 1.62 16.41 7.50
N ASN A 138 0.89 17.24 6.78
CA ASN A 138 0.16 18.37 7.36
C ASN A 138 -0.91 17.89 8.36
N THR A 139 -1.64 16.80 8.01
CA THR A 139 -2.63 16.21 8.91
C THR A 139 -1.99 15.78 10.23
N MET A 140 -0.83 15.11 10.18
CA MET A 140 -0.10 14.71 11.39
C MET A 140 0.37 15.91 12.20
N THR A 141 0.81 16.97 11.54
CA THR A 141 1.19 18.24 12.21
C THR A 141 -0.01 18.88 12.92
N GLU A 142 -1.15 18.96 12.25
CA GLU A 142 -2.39 19.50 12.84
C GLU A 142 -2.94 18.64 13.99
N MET A 143 -2.67 17.34 13.97
CA MET A 143 -3.07 16.45 15.07
C MET A 143 -2.19 16.58 16.33
N GLN A 144 -0.95 17.07 16.22
CA GLN A 144 -0.03 17.17 17.37
C GLN A 144 -0.63 17.95 18.55
N PRO A 145 -1.21 19.17 18.38
CA PRO A 145 -1.82 19.89 19.48
C PRO A 145 -2.98 19.12 20.14
N MET A 146 -3.72 18.33 19.36
CA MET A 146 -4.83 17.52 19.88
C MET A 146 -4.35 16.36 20.76
N MET A 147 -3.15 15.86 20.53
CA MET A 147 -2.53 14.78 21.32
C MET A 147 -1.92 15.27 22.64
N GLN A 148 -1.55 16.54 22.74
CA GLN A 148 -0.89 17.11 23.92
C GLN A 148 -1.66 16.85 25.23
N PRO A 149 -2.99 17.10 25.33
CA PRO A 149 -3.73 16.82 26.55
C PRO A 149 -3.72 15.36 26.98
N ILE A 150 -3.69 14.44 25.99
CA ILE A 150 -3.63 12.98 26.22
C ILE A 150 -2.28 12.62 26.83
N ILE A 151 -1.19 13.13 26.24
CA ILE A 151 0.18 12.90 26.69
C ILE A 151 0.36 13.43 28.12
N GLU A 152 -0.14 14.64 28.39
CA GLU A 152 -0.10 15.23 29.75
C GLU A 152 -0.89 14.41 30.76
N ARG A 153 -2.06 13.91 30.39
CA ARG A 153 -2.86 13.05 31.27
C ARG A 153 -2.13 11.74 31.58
N MET A 154 -1.54 11.11 30.58
CA MET A 154 -0.73 9.92 30.78
C MET A 154 0.45 10.17 31.72
N ARG A 155 1.17 11.28 31.54
CA ARG A 155 2.29 11.67 32.40
C ARG A 155 1.84 11.90 33.85
N ARG A 156 0.72 12.56 34.10
CA ARG A 156 0.15 12.75 35.43
C ARG A 156 -0.20 11.41 36.09
N THR A 157 -0.86 10.52 35.33
CA THR A 157 -1.20 9.18 35.82
C THR A 157 0.07 8.40 36.19
N GLN A 158 1.10 8.43 35.34
CA GLN A 158 2.38 7.79 35.65
C GLN A 158 3.03 8.34 36.92
N GLN A 159 3.02 9.66 37.11
CA GLN A 159 3.56 10.29 38.32
C GLN A 159 2.77 9.86 39.57
N GLN A 160 1.44 9.79 39.51
CA GLN A 160 0.59 9.33 40.61
C GLN A 160 0.89 7.86 40.98
N VAL A 161 0.98 6.98 39.97
CA VAL A 161 1.34 5.55 40.19
C VAL A 161 2.72 5.44 40.83
N MET A 162 3.72 6.17 40.35
CA MET A 162 5.07 6.14 40.93
C MET A 162 5.09 6.66 42.38
N ALA A 163 4.31 7.70 42.68
CA ALA A 163 4.17 8.22 44.04
C ALA A 163 3.51 7.21 44.98
N GLN A 164 2.48 6.49 44.52
CA GLN A 164 1.82 5.41 45.28
C GLN A 164 2.79 4.27 45.58
N ILE A 165 3.53 3.78 44.58
CA ILE A 165 4.54 2.73 44.74
C ILE A 165 5.60 3.14 45.78
N GLN A 166 6.05 4.40 45.75
CA GLN A 166 7.03 4.90 46.71
C GLN A 166 6.45 4.99 48.13
N ALA A 167 5.20 5.41 48.28
CA ALA A 167 4.49 5.48 49.58
C ALA A 167 4.31 4.09 50.19
N GLU A 168 3.90 3.10 49.39
CA GLU A 168 3.74 1.71 49.80
C GLU A 168 5.09 1.09 50.26
N LYS A 169 6.16 1.35 49.52
CA LYS A 169 7.51 0.90 49.93
C LYS A 169 7.95 1.47 51.27
N LYS A 170 7.61 2.75 51.56
CA LYS A 170 7.95 3.37 52.85
C LYS A 170 7.10 2.88 54.00
N ALA A 171 5.84 2.50 53.74
CA ALA A 171 4.93 1.98 54.76
C ALA A 171 5.18 0.51 55.12
N GLY A 172 5.86 -0.25 54.24
CA GLY A 172 6.18 -1.66 54.45
C GLY A 172 7.63 -1.93 54.94
N SER A 173 8.41 -0.86 55.20
CA SER A 173 9.76 -0.92 55.84
C SER A 173 9.71 -0.44 57.28
#